data_7170735b4da917fd794d51a16724aad1
#
_entry.id   7170735b4da917fd794d51a16724aad1
#
_cell.length_a   1.000
_cell.length_b   1.000
_cell.length_c   1.000
_cell.angle_alpha   90.00
_cell.angle_beta   90.00
_cell.angle_gamma   90.00
#
_symmetry.space_group_name_H-M   'P 1'
#
loop_
_entity.id
_entity.type
_entity.pdbx_description
1 polymer ?
#
loop_
_entity_poly.entity_id
_entity_poly.type
_entity_poly.pdbx_seq_one_letter_code
_entity_poly.pdbx_strand_id
1 'polypeptide(L)'
;MKWRDDGTVDRQKAKTVAKGFTQVLGEDYDETYTSVVRLESVWLVCAIAASRRLRLWQIDFVSAFLNSESIFDIYMKQPRGFEEGGDDLVWKLQKTLYRTMQGSHNWAKNLDHTFEGHRYYKS
;
A
#
# COMPACT_ATOMS: atom_id res chain seq x y z
N MET A 1 -19.45 1.95 0.01
CA MET A 1 -20.50 0.96 0.27
C MET A 1 -20.36 -0.13 -0.77
N LYS A 2 -20.36 -1.39 -0.39
CA LYS A 2 -20.33 -2.52 -1.32
C LYS A 2 -21.72 -3.16 -1.32
N TRP A 3 -22.23 -3.47 -2.50
CA TRP A 3 -23.56 -4.04 -2.70
C TRP A 3 -23.43 -5.49 -3.12
N ARG A 4 -24.39 -6.31 -2.73
CA ARG A 4 -24.56 -7.68 -3.24
C ARG A 4 -25.35 -7.65 -4.54
N ASP A 5 -25.30 -8.75 -5.26
CA ASP A 5 -26.03 -8.90 -6.54
C ASP A 5 -27.56 -8.81 -6.37
N ASP A 6 -28.07 -9.05 -5.17
CA ASP A 6 -29.48 -8.92 -4.79
C ASP A 6 -29.92 -7.47 -4.47
N GLY A 7 -28.99 -6.50 -4.58
CA GLY A 7 -29.25 -5.08 -4.30
C GLY A 7 -29.20 -4.71 -2.81
N THR A 8 -28.85 -5.63 -1.93
CA THR A 8 -28.65 -5.34 -0.50
C THR A 8 -27.23 -4.86 -0.22
N VAL A 9 -27.05 -4.09 0.89
CA VAL A 9 -25.73 -3.64 1.31
C VAL A 9 -24.95 -4.81 1.90
N ASP A 10 -23.83 -5.18 1.27
CA ASP A 10 -22.93 -6.21 1.80
C ASP A 10 -22.15 -5.67 3.00
N ARG A 11 -21.45 -4.54 2.80
CA ARG A 11 -20.67 -3.90 3.87
C ARG A 11 -20.38 -2.44 3.58
N GLN A 12 -20.24 -1.66 4.63
CA GLN A 12 -19.65 -0.34 4.56
C GLN A 12 -18.14 -0.47 4.64
N LYS A 13 -17.42 0.21 3.75
CA LYS A 13 -15.97 0.25 3.75
C LYS A 13 -15.52 1.70 3.85
N ALA A 14 -14.86 2.04 4.93
CA ALA A 14 -14.16 3.31 5.11
C ALA A 14 -12.64 3.07 5.06
N LYS A 15 -11.91 4.04 4.53
CA LYS A 15 -10.44 4.05 4.55
C LYS A 15 -9.96 5.42 4.97
N THR A 16 -9.13 5.47 5.99
CA THR A 16 -8.36 6.67 6.30
C THR A 16 -7.25 6.83 5.26
N VAL A 17 -7.09 8.03 4.74
CA VAL A 17 -6.08 8.35 3.73
C VAL A 17 -5.36 9.64 4.11
N ALA A 18 -4.06 9.70 3.86
CA ALA A 18 -3.28 10.92 4.04
C ALA A 18 -3.55 11.90 2.88
N LYS A 19 -3.32 13.20 3.15
CA LYS A 19 -3.28 14.23 2.12
C LYS A 19 -1.86 14.34 1.55
N GLY A 20 -1.39 13.31 0.85
CA GLY A 20 -0.02 13.21 0.36
C GLY A 20 0.44 14.41 -0.47
N PHE A 21 -0.49 15.14 -1.11
CA PHE A 21 -0.18 16.35 -1.86
C PHE A 21 0.33 17.52 -0.98
N THR A 22 0.22 17.43 0.34
CA THR A 22 0.78 18.41 1.27
C THR A 22 2.18 18.04 1.76
N GLN A 23 2.68 16.86 1.44
CA GLN A 23 4.00 16.41 1.82
C GLN A 23 5.09 17.14 1.04
N VAL A 24 6.20 17.43 1.71
CA VAL A 24 7.35 18.16 1.17
C VAL A 24 8.50 17.19 0.90
N LEU A 25 9.04 17.25 -0.31
CA LEU A 25 10.23 16.47 -0.69
C LEU A 25 11.44 16.89 0.15
N GLY A 26 12.17 15.93 0.70
CA GLY A 26 13.32 16.12 1.57
C GLY A 26 12.98 16.30 3.05
N GLU A 27 11.70 16.51 3.40
CA GLU A 27 11.22 16.60 4.79
C GLU A 27 10.34 15.40 5.13
N ASP A 28 9.29 15.17 4.34
CA ASP A 28 8.31 14.10 4.58
C ASP A 28 8.61 12.83 3.77
N TYR A 29 9.37 12.95 2.70
CA TYR A 29 9.77 11.82 1.85
C TYR A 29 10.95 12.20 0.93
N ASP A 30 11.73 11.20 0.51
CA ASP A 30 12.82 11.35 -0.46
C ASP A 30 12.48 10.70 -1.79
N GLU A 31 11.97 9.49 -1.76
CA GLU A 31 11.80 8.66 -2.92
C GLU A 31 10.38 8.12 -3.04
N THR A 32 9.80 8.28 -4.22
CA THR A 32 8.44 7.83 -4.51
C THR A 32 8.38 6.76 -5.59
N TYR A 33 9.52 6.56 -6.30
CA TYR A 33 9.54 5.62 -7.41
C TYR A 33 9.28 4.20 -6.92
N THR A 34 8.37 3.53 -7.61
CA THR A 34 8.13 2.10 -7.46
C THR A 34 7.85 1.49 -8.83
N SER A 35 8.37 0.29 -9.01
CA SER A 35 8.13 -0.44 -10.26
C SER A 35 6.66 -0.87 -10.32
N VAL A 36 5.99 -0.51 -11.40
CA VAL A 36 4.65 -1.02 -11.73
C VAL A 36 4.79 -2.02 -12.86
N VAL A 37 4.32 -3.23 -12.63
CA VAL A 37 4.36 -4.28 -13.67
C VAL A 37 3.51 -3.86 -14.86
N ARG A 38 4.07 -3.99 -16.07
CA ARG A 38 3.32 -3.79 -17.31
C ARG A 38 2.45 -5.01 -17.60
N LEU A 39 1.29 -4.78 -18.19
CA LEU A 39 0.34 -5.85 -18.52
C LEU A 39 0.96 -6.91 -19.44
N GLU A 40 1.80 -6.46 -20.37
CA GLU A 40 2.53 -7.35 -21.29
C GLU A 40 3.44 -8.32 -20.53
N SER A 41 4.07 -7.88 -19.45
CA SER A 41 4.90 -8.75 -18.59
C SER A 41 4.05 -9.82 -17.89
N VAL A 42 2.84 -9.46 -17.45
CA VAL A 42 1.90 -10.43 -16.87
C VAL A 42 1.49 -11.48 -17.90
N TRP A 43 1.15 -11.05 -19.12
CA TRP A 43 0.81 -11.97 -20.21
C TRP A 43 1.96 -12.89 -20.59
N LEU A 44 3.20 -12.36 -20.63
CA LEU A 44 4.40 -13.17 -20.89
C LEU A 44 4.58 -14.25 -19.83
N VAL A 45 4.46 -13.91 -18.55
CA VAL A 45 4.57 -14.89 -17.44
C VAL A 45 3.48 -15.96 -17.57
N CYS A 46 2.24 -15.57 -17.87
CA CYS A 46 1.14 -16.50 -18.09
C CYS A 46 1.40 -17.45 -19.28
N ALA A 47 1.93 -16.93 -20.40
CA ALA A 47 2.27 -17.73 -21.57
C ALA A 47 3.39 -18.73 -21.28
N ILE A 48 4.44 -18.31 -20.58
CA ILE A 48 5.54 -19.19 -20.16
C ILE A 48 5.01 -20.29 -19.21
N ALA A 49 4.18 -19.91 -18.24
CA ALA A 49 3.60 -20.86 -17.31
C ALA A 49 2.75 -21.90 -18.04
N ALA A 50 1.91 -21.47 -18.98
CA ALA A 50 1.08 -22.37 -19.79
C ALA A 50 1.95 -23.30 -20.65
N SER A 51 2.96 -22.77 -21.35
CA SER A 51 3.84 -23.57 -22.21
C SER A 51 4.64 -24.63 -21.43
N ARG A 52 5.02 -24.32 -20.21
CA ARG A 52 5.79 -25.21 -19.32
C ARG A 52 4.92 -26.02 -18.34
N ARG A 53 3.61 -25.88 -18.44
CA ARG A 53 2.64 -26.52 -17.51
C ARG A 53 2.90 -26.19 -16.03
N LEU A 54 3.34 -24.95 -15.74
CA LEU A 54 3.59 -24.47 -14.38
C LEU A 54 2.27 -24.03 -13.73
N ARG A 55 2.19 -24.17 -12.42
CA ARG A 55 1.09 -23.62 -11.64
C ARG A 55 1.36 -22.16 -11.33
N LEU A 56 0.34 -21.31 -11.47
CA LEU A 56 0.37 -19.93 -11.06
C LEU A 56 -0.42 -19.77 -9.74
N TRP A 57 0.13 -18.95 -8.87
CA TRP A 57 -0.52 -18.56 -7.63
C TRP A 57 -0.63 -17.03 -7.61
N GLN A 58 -1.76 -16.54 -7.12
CA GLN A 58 -2.00 -15.11 -6.90
C GLN A 58 -2.13 -14.87 -5.41
N ILE A 59 -1.45 -13.83 -4.93
CA ILE A 59 -1.51 -13.39 -3.54
C ILE A 59 -2.03 -11.96 -3.53
N ASP A 60 -3.02 -11.67 -2.69
CA ASP A 60 -3.51 -10.32 -2.42
C ASP A 60 -3.25 -9.97 -0.96
N PHE A 61 -2.62 -8.82 -0.75
CA PHE A 61 -2.26 -8.37 0.59
C PHE A 61 -3.34 -7.43 1.14
N VAL A 62 -3.97 -7.86 2.22
CA VAL A 62 -4.95 -7.01 2.91
C VAL A 62 -4.23 -5.83 3.55
N SER A 63 -4.68 -4.62 3.22
CA SER A 63 -4.13 -3.37 3.78
C SER A 63 -2.61 -3.23 3.60
N ALA A 64 -2.10 -3.57 2.41
CA ALA A 64 -0.68 -3.64 2.06
C ALA A 64 0.17 -2.51 2.67
N PHE A 65 -0.21 -1.24 2.47
CA PHE A 65 0.55 -0.11 2.97
C PHE A 65 0.65 -0.04 4.50
N LEU A 66 -0.36 -0.52 5.23
CA LEU A 66 -0.34 -0.57 6.69
C LEU A 66 0.59 -1.66 7.24
N ASN A 67 1.14 -2.50 6.38
CA ASN A 67 2.15 -3.50 6.76
C ASN A 67 3.58 -2.97 6.62
N SER A 68 3.77 -1.76 6.08
CA SER A 68 5.08 -1.11 5.95
C SER A 68 5.25 -0.04 7.01
N GLU A 69 6.41 -0.01 7.64
CA GLU A 69 6.77 1.05 8.58
C GLU A 69 6.99 2.37 7.83
N SER A 70 6.71 3.47 8.51
CA SER A 70 7.05 4.79 8.00
C SER A 70 8.53 5.07 8.31
N ILE A 71 9.33 5.33 7.28
CA ILE A 71 10.75 5.66 7.43
C ILE A 71 10.91 7.10 7.94
N PHE A 72 9.97 7.97 7.59
CA PHE A 72 9.94 9.37 7.99
C PHE A 72 8.94 9.61 9.11
N ASP A 73 9.23 10.59 9.95
CA ASP A 73 8.31 11.07 10.97
C ASP A 73 7.21 11.90 10.31
N ILE A 74 6.11 11.24 9.96
CA ILE A 74 4.98 11.88 9.31
C ILE A 74 3.91 12.20 10.36
N TYR A 75 3.50 13.45 10.36
CA TYR A 75 2.43 13.93 11.22
C TYR A 75 1.21 14.29 10.39
N MET A 76 0.03 13.92 10.86
CA MET A 76 -1.23 14.27 10.21
C MET A 76 -2.25 14.80 11.20
N LYS A 77 -3.05 15.74 10.73
CA LYS A 77 -4.18 16.25 11.51
C LYS A 77 -5.16 15.11 11.80
N GLN A 78 -5.68 15.09 13.02
CA GLN A 78 -6.66 14.09 13.42
C GLN A 78 -7.90 14.14 12.51
N PRO A 79 -8.46 12.98 12.12
CA PRO A 79 -9.69 12.94 11.33
C PRO A 79 -10.85 13.51 12.13
N ARG A 80 -11.72 14.27 11.45
CA ARG A 80 -12.90 14.86 12.06
C ARG A 80 -13.80 13.81 12.69
N GLY A 81 -14.15 14.00 13.97
CA GLY A 81 -14.95 13.05 14.76
C GLY A 81 -14.13 11.94 15.42
N PHE A 82 -12.80 12.00 15.35
CA PHE A 82 -11.87 11.10 16.03
C PHE A 82 -10.76 11.90 16.73
N GLU A 83 -11.04 13.15 17.07
CA GLU A 83 -10.11 14.01 17.77
C GLU A 83 -9.99 13.56 19.24
N GLU A 84 -8.78 13.29 19.68
CA GLU A 84 -8.43 12.94 21.06
C GLU A 84 -7.48 13.99 21.63
N GLY A 85 -7.78 14.50 22.81
CA GLY A 85 -6.90 15.40 23.55
C GLY A 85 -6.89 16.86 23.08
N GLY A 86 -7.72 17.25 22.11
CA GLY A 86 -7.88 18.63 21.64
C GLY A 86 -7.47 18.82 20.17
N ASP A 87 -7.92 19.93 19.60
CA ASP A 87 -7.79 20.25 18.16
C ASP A 87 -6.34 20.52 17.72
N ASP A 88 -5.45 20.84 18.66
CA ASP A 88 -4.05 21.17 18.38
C ASP A 88 -3.14 19.94 18.29
N LEU A 89 -3.65 18.77 18.67
CA LEU A 89 -2.87 17.54 18.61
C LEU A 89 -2.90 16.92 17.21
N VAL A 90 -1.77 16.36 16.82
CA VAL A 90 -1.60 15.64 15.55
C VAL A 90 -1.25 14.18 15.81
N TRP A 91 -1.62 13.31 14.89
CA TRP A 91 -1.17 11.92 14.92
C TRP A 91 0.19 11.79 14.27
N LYS A 92 1.11 11.09 14.95
CA LYS A 92 2.35 10.61 14.37
C LYS A 92 2.08 9.24 13.74
N LEU A 93 2.31 9.10 12.45
CA LEU A 93 2.10 7.83 11.75
C LEU A 93 3.21 6.85 12.11
N GLN A 94 2.84 5.71 12.65
CA GLN A 94 3.75 4.59 12.92
C GLN A 94 3.98 3.73 11.68
N LYS A 95 3.01 3.71 10.78
CA LYS A 95 3.01 2.92 9.56
C LYS A 95 2.60 3.76 8.37
N THR A 96 3.02 3.30 7.20
CA THR A 96 2.66 3.94 5.93
C THR A 96 1.15 3.93 5.74
N LEU A 97 0.59 5.05 5.33
CA LEU A 97 -0.83 5.20 5.07
C LEU A 97 -1.10 5.32 3.56
N TYR A 98 -2.32 5.00 3.16
CA TYR A 98 -2.76 5.21 1.79
C TYR A 98 -2.67 6.69 1.39
N ARG A 99 -2.26 6.96 0.15
CA ARG A 99 -2.03 8.27 -0.44
C ARG A 99 -0.85 9.07 0.14
N THR A 100 0.02 8.49 0.96
CA THR A 100 1.33 9.07 1.19
C THR A 100 2.20 8.93 -0.07
N MET A 101 3.04 9.92 -0.35
CA MET A 101 3.87 9.96 -1.57
C MET A 101 4.80 8.74 -1.66
N GLN A 102 5.42 8.35 -0.56
CA GLN A 102 6.33 7.21 -0.47
C GLN A 102 5.64 5.85 -0.22
N GLY A 103 4.29 5.83 -0.13
CA GLY A 103 3.55 4.64 0.28
C GLY A 103 3.82 3.41 -0.56
N SER A 104 3.79 3.56 -1.87
CA SER A 104 4.05 2.46 -2.81
C SER A 104 5.51 1.99 -2.74
N HIS A 105 6.44 2.92 -2.60
CA HIS A 105 7.87 2.64 -2.51
C HIS A 105 8.21 1.85 -1.23
N ASN A 106 7.75 2.32 -0.07
CA ASN A 106 7.96 1.63 1.20
C ASN A 106 7.36 0.22 1.20
N TRP A 107 6.17 0.07 0.62
CA TRP A 107 5.55 -1.24 0.48
C TRP A 107 6.37 -2.17 -0.44
N ALA A 108 6.85 -1.68 -1.57
CA ALA A 108 7.67 -2.48 -2.48
C ALA A 108 8.97 -2.95 -1.80
N LYS A 109 9.67 -2.07 -1.08
CA LYS A 109 10.86 -2.44 -0.30
C LYS A 109 10.55 -3.50 0.76
N ASN A 110 9.47 -3.33 1.51
CA ASN A 110 9.07 -4.30 2.53
C ASN A 110 8.73 -5.66 1.93
N LEU A 111 8.07 -5.67 0.77
CA LEU A 111 7.73 -6.88 0.05
C LEU A 111 8.99 -7.60 -0.48
N ASP A 112 9.90 -6.85 -1.10
CA ASP A 112 11.18 -7.37 -1.59
C ASP A 112 11.96 -8.04 -0.43
N HIS A 113 12.11 -7.35 0.70
CA HIS A 113 12.78 -7.90 1.89
C HIS A 113 12.11 -9.17 2.42
N THR A 114 10.77 -9.20 2.43
CA THR A 114 10.01 -10.37 2.87
C THR A 114 10.27 -11.57 1.96
N PHE A 115 10.26 -11.36 0.65
CA PHE A 115 10.51 -12.43 -0.29
C PHE A 115 11.96 -12.92 -0.26
N GLU A 116 12.94 -12.04 -0.13
CA GLU A 116 14.35 -12.40 0.04
C GLU A 116 14.56 -13.28 1.28
N GLY A 117 13.92 -12.93 2.41
CA GLY A 117 13.94 -13.74 3.63
C GLY A 117 13.39 -15.16 3.43
N HIS A 118 12.50 -15.36 2.47
CA HIS A 118 11.95 -16.66 2.05
C HIS A 118 12.66 -17.29 0.85
N ARG A 119 13.85 -16.82 0.48
CA ARG A 119 14.66 -17.30 -0.65
C ARG A 119 14.02 -17.09 -2.04
N TYR A 120 13.18 -16.09 -2.18
CA TYR A 120 12.74 -15.61 -3.48
C TYR A 120 13.61 -14.43 -3.89
N TYR A 121 14.17 -14.47 -5.08
CA TYR A 121 15.06 -13.41 -5.58
C TYR A 121 14.38 -12.67 -6.72
N LYS A 122 14.61 -11.37 -6.78
CA LYS A 122 14.19 -10.54 -7.88
C LYS A 122 15.09 -10.83 -9.08
N SER A 123 14.49 -11.17 -10.20
CA SER A 123 15.19 -11.35 -11.49
C SER A 123 15.51 -10.02 -12.15
#